data_da3af3a95f7cc39d9eb8313c5764e8b5
#
_entry.id   da3af3a95f7cc39d9eb8313c5764e8b5
#
_cell.length_a   1.000
_cell.length_b   1.000
_cell.length_c   1.000
_cell.angle_alpha   90.00
_cell.angle_beta   90.00
_cell.angle_gamma   90.00
#
_symmetry.space_group_name_H-M   'P 1'
#
loop_
_entity.id
_entity.type
_entity.pdbx_description
1 polymer ?
#
loop_
_entity_poly.entity_id
_entity_poly.type
_entity_poly.pdbx_seq_one_letter_code
_entity_poly.pdbx_strand_id
1 'polypeptide(L)'
;MAAVVEIPDPRALRDEARAEIQRALDGGAILSFPCFPIAIAAQDREFLLSLRQTRAAYHKNIAYRPAQERVSGFTAGNPGGGVRLRDVLRRYSKSTIAFLGGLFPRYAAAWTVDYASFRRLEEAGRDLSASKRNDRLHVDASPTRPTRGDRILRFFTNVNPENPRHWKTGSEVFPALAERFARASGLLAKAERGGLVSRARRWGAALGLPVAAHSAYDRFVLLFHDFLKSDDGYQRSAPADEFRFPPGSSWMVYTDTVSHAVLSGRFAIEQTVRIARRSLAVPDRAPIAVLEKLAGRALA
;
A
#
# COMPACT_ATOMS: atom_id res chain seq x y z
N MET A 1 -4.04 0.44 -19.16
CA MET A 1 -4.38 1.57 -18.27
C MET A 1 -4.88 1.03 -16.95
N ALA A 2 -4.36 1.54 -15.82
CA ALA A 2 -5.05 1.38 -14.55
C ALA A 2 -6.36 2.17 -14.65
N ALA A 3 -7.50 1.47 -14.73
CA ALA A 3 -8.80 2.12 -14.81
C ALA A 3 -9.11 2.81 -13.48
N VAL A 4 -9.53 4.07 -13.50
CA VAL A 4 -10.13 4.72 -12.32
C VAL A 4 -11.63 4.55 -12.39
N VAL A 5 -12.19 3.95 -11.34
CA VAL A 5 -13.64 3.77 -11.16
C VAL A 5 -14.08 4.75 -10.09
N GLU A 6 -14.83 5.78 -10.49
CA GLU A 6 -15.35 6.76 -9.55
C GLU A 6 -16.61 6.24 -8.87
N ILE A 7 -16.68 6.40 -7.55
CA ILE A 7 -17.80 5.99 -6.71
C ILE A 7 -18.28 7.20 -5.91
N PRO A 8 -19.25 7.97 -6.46
CA PRO A 8 -19.75 9.20 -5.81
C PRO A 8 -20.49 8.89 -4.50
N ASP A 9 -21.28 7.82 -4.48
CA ASP A 9 -22.03 7.39 -3.29
C ASP A 9 -21.84 5.88 -3.05
N PRO A 10 -20.84 5.48 -2.23
CA PRO A 10 -20.60 4.09 -1.92
C PRO A 10 -21.71 3.44 -1.07
N ARG A 11 -22.59 4.24 -0.43
CA ARG A 11 -23.69 3.70 0.39
C ARG A 11 -24.89 3.29 -0.46
N ALA A 12 -25.06 3.89 -1.63
CA ALA A 12 -26.13 3.57 -2.58
C ALA A 12 -25.82 2.34 -3.46
N LEU A 13 -24.63 1.75 -3.35
CA LEU A 13 -24.25 0.58 -4.16
C LEU A 13 -25.08 -0.64 -3.81
N ARG A 14 -25.66 -1.27 -4.85
CA ARG A 14 -26.30 -2.59 -4.76
C ARG A 14 -25.24 -3.70 -4.74
N ASP A 15 -25.62 -4.90 -4.37
CA ASP A 15 -24.68 -6.02 -4.24
C ASP A 15 -24.01 -6.40 -5.57
N GLU A 16 -24.74 -6.31 -6.69
CA GLU A 16 -24.17 -6.57 -8.03
C GLU A 16 -23.07 -5.56 -8.35
N ALA A 17 -23.34 -4.27 -8.11
CA ALA A 17 -22.36 -3.19 -8.33
C ALA A 17 -21.16 -3.34 -7.40
N ARG A 18 -21.36 -3.75 -6.13
CA ARG A 18 -20.26 -4.07 -5.20
C ARG A 18 -19.40 -5.22 -5.71
N ALA A 19 -20.01 -6.28 -6.23
CA ALA A 19 -19.27 -7.40 -6.82
C ALA A 19 -18.50 -6.99 -8.07
N GLU A 20 -19.04 -6.08 -8.89
CA GLU A 20 -18.38 -5.56 -10.08
C GLU A 20 -17.14 -4.70 -9.71
N ILE A 21 -17.30 -3.74 -8.81
CA ILE A 21 -16.17 -2.91 -8.36
C ILE A 21 -15.11 -3.74 -7.63
N GLN A 22 -15.50 -4.83 -6.93
CA GLN A 22 -14.54 -5.76 -6.34
C GLN A 22 -13.72 -6.47 -7.42
N ARG A 23 -14.37 -6.97 -8.49
CA ARG A 23 -13.64 -7.57 -9.63
C ARG A 23 -12.72 -6.57 -10.32
N ALA A 24 -13.18 -5.32 -10.50
CA ALA A 24 -12.36 -4.26 -11.07
C ALA A 24 -11.13 -3.98 -10.20
N LEU A 25 -11.32 -3.84 -8.88
CA LEU A 25 -10.24 -3.63 -7.91
C LEU A 25 -9.24 -4.78 -7.91
N ASP A 26 -9.71 -6.04 -7.87
CA ASP A 26 -8.85 -7.24 -7.96
C ASP A 26 -8.05 -7.25 -9.26
N GLY A 27 -8.64 -6.71 -10.34
CA GLY A 27 -8.02 -6.55 -11.65
C GLY A 27 -6.99 -5.42 -11.76
N GLY A 28 -6.84 -4.59 -10.72
CA GLY A 28 -5.89 -3.48 -10.69
C GLY A 28 -6.51 -2.10 -10.94
N ALA A 29 -7.84 -1.95 -10.88
CA ALA A 29 -8.46 -0.64 -10.92
C ALA A 29 -8.19 0.15 -9.63
N ILE A 30 -8.22 1.47 -9.75
CA ILE A 30 -8.22 2.41 -8.63
C ILE A 30 -9.69 2.81 -8.38
N LEU A 31 -10.21 2.59 -7.18
CA LEU A 31 -11.51 3.10 -6.79
C LEU A 31 -11.33 4.50 -6.21
N SER A 32 -12.01 5.48 -6.78
CA SER A 32 -11.95 6.90 -6.37
C SER A 32 -13.28 7.32 -5.73
N PHE A 33 -13.18 7.98 -4.59
CA PHE A 33 -14.29 8.53 -3.84
C PHE A 33 -14.11 10.04 -3.80
N PRO A 34 -14.89 10.83 -4.56
CA PRO A 34 -14.72 12.29 -4.67
C PRO A 34 -14.86 13.03 -3.34
N CYS A 35 -15.68 12.48 -2.43
CA CYS A 35 -15.87 12.97 -1.07
C CYS A 35 -15.35 11.95 -0.06
N PHE A 36 -15.08 12.39 1.18
CA PHE A 36 -14.75 11.49 2.27
C PHE A 36 -15.90 10.50 2.53
N PRO A 37 -15.75 9.22 2.29
CA PRO A 37 -16.79 8.24 2.62
C PRO A 37 -16.85 7.95 4.13
N ILE A 38 -15.86 8.44 4.88
CA ILE A 38 -15.74 8.33 6.34
C ILE A 38 -15.63 9.71 6.96
N ALA A 39 -16.24 9.92 8.14
CA ALA A 39 -16.14 11.19 8.84
C ALA A 39 -14.76 11.36 9.50
N ILE A 40 -14.13 12.50 9.26
CA ILE A 40 -12.94 12.97 9.99
C ILE A 40 -13.35 14.28 10.68
N ALA A 41 -13.33 14.30 12.02
CA ALA A 41 -13.70 15.50 12.77
C ALA A 41 -12.78 16.67 12.41
N ALA A 42 -13.35 17.88 12.29
CA ALA A 42 -12.61 19.09 11.93
C ALA A 42 -11.40 19.31 12.87
N GLN A 43 -11.62 19.16 14.17
CA GLN A 43 -10.56 19.28 15.18
C GLN A 43 -9.42 18.22 15.03
N ASP A 44 -9.73 17.03 14.52
CA ASP A 44 -8.72 16.00 14.25
C ASP A 44 -7.91 16.34 13.01
N ARG A 45 -8.57 16.85 11.98
CA ARG A 45 -7.92 17.33 10.75
C ARG A 45 -7.00 18.51 11.04
N GLU A 46 -7.47 19.53 11.76
CA GLU A 46 -6.64 20.67 12.19
C GLU A 46 -5.42 20.21 12.99
N PHE A 47 -5.61 19.29 13.93
CA PHE A 47 -4.53 18.73 14.69
C PHE A 47 -3.49 18.05 13.80
N LEU A 48 -3.91 17.22 12.83
CA LEU A 48 -2.99 16.56 11.90
C LEU A 48 -2.21 17.57 11.05
N LEU A 49 -2.86 18.64 10.60
CA LEU A 49 -2.22 19.70 9.81
C LEU A 49 -1.21 20.50 10.64
N SER A 50 -1.47 20.69 11.92
CA SER A 50 -0.59 21.45 12.85
C SER A 50 0.65 20.65 13.29
N LEU A 51 0.69 19.32 13.12
CA LEU A 51 1.80 18.50 13.56
C LEU A 51 3.12 18.94 12.93
N ARG A 52 4.16 19.09 13.75
CA ARG A 52 5.55 19.32 13.32
C ARG A 52 6.35 18.04 13.51
N GLN A 53 7.02 17.60 12.47
CA GLN A 53 7.89 16.42 12.51
C GLN A 53 9.34 16.87 12.68
N THR A 54 9.93 16.55 13.82
CA THR A 54 11.26 17.05 14.20
C THR A 54 12.44 16.33 13.55
N ARG A 55 12.22 15.12 12.99
CA ARG A 55 13.26 14.32 12.29
C ARG A 55 12.75 13.81 10.96
N ALA A 56 12.67 14.71 9.98
CA ALA A 56 12.19 14.40 8.63
C ALA A 56 13.08 13.43 7.84
N ALA A 57 14.38 13.33 8.17
CA ALA A 57 15.33 12.55 7.38
C ALA A 57 15.18 11.02 7.51
N TYR A 58 14.68 10.51 8.64
CA TYR A 58 14.70 9.09 8.94
C TYR A 58 13.33 8.40 8.85
N HIS A 59 12.23 9.09 9.18
CA HIS A 59 10.89 8.52 9.17
C HIS A 59 9.97 9.29 8.22
N LYS A 60 9.61 8.65 7.10
CA LYS A 60 8.70 9.23 6.10
C LYS A 60 7.28 9.33 6.62
N ASN A 61 6.83 8.34 7.37
CA ASN A 61 5.45 8.17 7.77
C ASN A 61 5.33 8.01 9.28
N ILE A 62 4.31 8.64 9.83
CA ILE A 62 3.83 8.35 11.17
C ILE A 62 2.90 7.16 11.04
N ALA A 63 3.12 6.08 11.78
CA ALA A 63 2.34 4.85 11.66
C ALA A 63 1.68 4.47 12.99
N TYR A 64 0.37 4.30 12.98
CA TYR A 64 -0.40 3.66 14.04
C TYR A 64 -0.48 2.15 13.77
N ARG A 65 -0.20 1.38 14.78
CA ARG A 65 -0.23 -0.10 14.76
C ARG A 65 -1.43 -0.59 15.54
N PRO A 66 -2.54 -0.99 14.90
CA PRO A 66 -3.78 -1.36 15.59
C PRO A 66 -3.61 -2.47 16.62
N ALA A 67 -2.87 -3.53 16.27
CA ALA A 67 -2.66 -4.67 17.18
C ALA A 67 -1.86 -4.33 18.45
N GLN A 68 -1.14 -3.21 18.47
CA GLN A 68 -0.31 -2.77 19.60
C GLN A 68 -0.80 -1.47 20.21
N GLU A 69 -1.84 -0.87 19.65
CA GLU A 69 -2.35 0.46 19.99
C GLU A 69 -1.26 1.54 20.13
N ARG A 70 -0.23 1.47 19.29
CA ARG A 70 0.97 2.30 19.36
C ARG A 70 1.24 3.07 18.09
N VAL A 71 1.67 4.32 18.24
CA VAL A 71 2.20 5.15 17.15
C VAL A 71 3.74 5.04 17.10
N SER A 72 4.30 5.04 15.89
CA SER A 72 5.73 5.09 15.62
C SER A 72 6.04 6.13 14.53
N GLY A 73 7.32 6.54 14.41
CA GLY A 73 7.72 7.55 13.42
C GLY A 73 7.41 8.99 13.83
N PHE A 74 7.04 9.21 15.09
CA PHE A 74 6.72 10.52 15.64
C PHE A 74 7.42 10.71 16.99
N THR A 75 8.01 11.88 17.17
CA THR A 75 8.52 12.32 18.48
C THR A 75 7.68 13.52 18.90
N ALA A 76 6.95 13.38 19.99
CA ALA A 76 6.12 14.46 20.51
C ALA A 76 7.00 15.61 21.02
N GLY A 77 6.78 16.81 20.50
CA GLY A 77 7.38 18.03 21.04
C GLY A 77 6.73 18.51 22.34
N ASN A 78 5.49 18.04 22.62
CA ASN A 78 4.72 18.43 23.81
C ASN A 78 4.17 17.19 24.52
N PRO A 79 4.06 17.22 25.87
CA PRO A 79 3.33 16.20 26.63
C PRO A 79 1.89 16.05 26.10
N GLY A 80 1.43 14.84 25.88
CA GLY A 80 0.08 14.54 25.37
C GLY A 80 -0.07 14.50 23.85
N GLY A 81 0.81 15.10 23.05
CA GLY A 81 0.73 15.10 21.59
C GLY A 81 0.73 13.71 20.97
N GLY A 82 1.52 12.78 21.54
CA GLY A 82 1.56 11.39 21.09
C GLY A 82 0.26 10.61 21.39
N VAL A 83 -0.38 10.88 22.52
CA VAL A 83 -1.65 10.27 22.91
C VAL A 83 -2.76 10.74 21.95
N ARG A 84 -2.86 12.05 21.74
CA ARG A 84 -3.84 12.64 20.80
C ARG A 84 -3.66 12.08 19.39
N LEU A 85 -2.42 12.00 18.91
CA LEU A 85 -2.11 11.45 17.59
C LEU A 85 -2.53 9.99 17.46
N ARG A 86 -2.23 9.16 18.48
CA ARG A 86 -2.69 7.78 18.53
C ARG A 86 -4.21 7.70 18.44
N ASP A 87 -4.91 8.54 19.21
CA ASP A 87 -6.38 8.49 19.27
C ASP A 87 -7.03 8.96 17.96
N VAL A 88 -6.46 9.96 17.28
CA VAL A 88 -6.89 10.39 15.95
C VAL A 88 -6.71 9.28 14.92
N LEU A 89 -5.51 8.68 14.85
CA LEU A 89 -5.23 7.59 13.90
C LEU A 89 -6.03 6.32 14.21
N ARG A 90 -6.30 6.04 15.48
CA ARG A 90 -7.17 4.94 15.91
C ARG A 90 -8.61 5.14 15.44
N ARG A 91 -9.18 6.34 15.60
CA ARG A 91 -10.52 6.67 15.08
C ARG A 91 -10.59 6.52 13.59
N TYR A 92 -9.63 7.09 12.86
CA TYR A 92 -9.54 6.94 11.41
C TYR A 92 -9.48 5.47 11.00
N SER A 93 -8.59 4.68 11.60
CA SER A 93 -8.44 3.26 11.32
C SER A 93 -9.76 2.51 11.55
N LYS A 94 -10.42 2.69 12.70
CA LYS A 94 -11.70 2.03 13.01
C LYS A 94 -12.80 2.41 12.02
N SER A 95 -12.94 3.69 11.69
CA SER A 95 -13.95 4.16 10.73
C SER A 95 -13.68 3.63 9.32
N THR A 96 -12.42 3.62 8.89
CA THR A 96 -12.04 3.06 7.58
C THR A 96 -12.32 1.56 7.51
N ILE A 97 -11.95 0.80 8.53
CA ILE A 97 -12.19 -0.65 8.58
C ILE A 97 -13.68 -0.97 8.57
N ALA A 98 -14.50 -0.21 9.33
CA ALA A 98 -15.95 -0.36 9.29
C ALA A 98 -16.53 -0.06 7.89
N PHE A 99 -16.09 1.03 7.26
CA PHE A 99 -16.48 1.40 5.89
C PHE A 99 -16.11 0.31 4.87
N LEU A 100 -14.85 -0.13 4.88
CA LEU A 100 -14.37 -1.17 3.97
C LEU A 100 -15.07 -2.51 4.19
N GLY A 101 -15.36 -2.85 5.46
CA GLY A 101 -16.10 -4.08 5.80
C GLY A 101 -17.53 -4.08 5.29
N GLY A 102 -18.20 -2.91 5.33
CA GLY A 102 -19.53 -2.74 4.74
C GLY A 102 -19.50 -2.75 3.20
N LEU A 103 -18.42 -2.23 2.59
CA LEU A 103 -18.29 -2.19 1.14
C LEU A 103 -17.90 -3.57 0.57
N PHE A 104 -17.01 -4.31 1.24
CA PHE A 104 -16.48 -5.60 0.81
C PHE A 104 -16.54 -6.66 1.93
N PRO A 105 -17.72 -7.19 2.27
CA PRO A 105 -17.87 -8.18 3.35
C PRO A 105 -17.01 -9.44 3.13
N ARG A 106 -16.82 -9.84 1.86
CA ARG A 106 -15.98 -11.00 1.51
C ARG A 106 -14.50 -10.79 1.90
N TYR A 107 -13.97 -9.57 1.77
CA TYR A 107 -12.63 -9.25 2.24
C TYR A 107 -12.58 -9.25 3.76
N ALA A 108 -13.57 -8.62 4.40
CA ALA A 108 -13.65 -8.50 5.85
C ALA A 108 -13.65 -9.85 6.58
N ALA A 109 -14.20 -10.89 5.97
CA ALA A 109 -14.25 -12.23 6.53
C ALA A 109 -12.86 -12.89 6.75
N ALA A 110 -11.81 -12.41 6.06
CA ALA A 110 -10.50 -13.05 6.10
C ALA A 110 -9.32 -12.09 5.88
N TRP A 111 -9.48 -10.81 6.17
CA TRP A 111 -8.38 -9.86 6.09
C TRP A 111 -7.55 -9.78 7.38
N THR A 112 -6.38 -9.19 7.26
CA THR A 112 -5.58 -8.75 8.41
C THR A 112 -5.46 -7.23 8.36
N VAL A 113 -5.96 -6.57 9.41
CA VAL A 113 -5.82 -5.11 9.55
C VAL A 113 -4.37 -4.78 9.85
N ASP A 114 -3.77 -3.98 8.99
CA ASP A 114 -2.39 -3.53 9.11
C ASP A 114 -2.35 -2.05 9.54
N TYR A 115 -1.26 -1.35 9.28
CA TYR A 115 -1.04 -0.01 9.80
C TYR A 115 -1.97 1.04 9.18
N ALA A 116 -2.38 2.02 10.00
CA ALA A 116 -2.81 3.32 9.53
C ALA A 116 -1.61 4.28 9.59
N SER A 117 -1.35 5.01 8.50
CA SER A 117 -0.18 5.88 8.41
C SER A 117 -0.56 7.28 7.98
N PHE A 118 0.09 8.28 8.58
CA PHE A 118 -0.06 9.67 8.18
C PHE A 118 1.19 10.16 7.45
N ARG A 119 0.99 10.61 6.21
CA ARG A 119 2.01 11.09 5.29
C ARG A 119 2.01 12.62 5.29
N ARG A 120 2.77 13.20 6.22
CA ARG A 120 2.80 14.65 6.42
C ARG A 120 3.70 15.37 5.42
N LEU A 121 4.79 14.73 5.02
CA LEU A 121 5.84 15.38 4.23
C LEU A 121 5.52 15.39 2.74
N GLU A 122 6.04 16.41 2.07
CA GLU A 122 6.10 16.46 0.62
C GLU A 122 7.06 15.36 0.10
N GLU A 123 6.69 14.71 -0.99
CA GLU A 123 7.55 13.71 -1.63
C GLU A 123 8.43 14.32 -2.72
N ALA A 124 7.96 15.39 -3.37
CA ALA A 124 8.71 16.09 -4.39
C ALA A 124 9.99 16.73 -3.83
N GLY A 125 11.08 16.68 -4.60
CA GLY A 125 12.33 17.39 -4.28
C GLY A 125 13.11 16.84 -3.08
N ARG A 126 12.79 15.65 -2.58
CA ARG A 126 13.56 15.04 -1.49
C ARG A 126 14.85 14.41 -2.00
N ASP A 127 15.97 14.77 -1.38
CA ASP A 127 17.27 14.12 -1.61
C ASP A 127 17.31 12.75 -0.90
N LEU A 128 16.94 11.71 -1.64
CA LEU A 128 16.87 10.33 -1.15
C LEU A 128 17.43 9.38 -2.19
N SER A 129 18.05 8.28 -1.73
CA SER A 129 18.44 7.19 -2.62
C SER A 129 17.23 6.62 -3.36
N ALA A 130 17.42 6.11 -4.58
CA ALA A 130 16.35 5.62 -5.45
C ALA A 130 15.37 4.66 -4.72
N SER A 131 15.89 3.71 -3.95
CA SER A 131 15.08 2.75 -3.17
C SER A 131 14.18 3.40 -2.10
N LYS A 132 14.49 4.61 -1.65
CA LYS A 132 13.72 5.36 -0.65
C LYS A 132 12.76 6.38 -1.25
N ARG A 133 12.85 6.67 -2.55
CA ARG A 133 12.00 7.62 -3.26
C ARG A 133 10.63 7.02 -3.53
N ASN A 134 9.57 7.76 -3.29
CA ASN A 134 8.20 7.37 -3.62
C ASN A 134 7.70 8.03 -4.92
N ASP A 135 8.46 8.95 -5.49
CA ASP A 135 8.23 9.60 -6.77
C ASP A 135 8.78 8.78 -7.96
N ARG A 136 9.26 7.57 -7.71
CA ARG A 136 9.62 6.58 -8.73
C ARG A 136 8.56 5.48 -8.79
N LEU A 137 8.19 5.04 -10.00
CA LEU A 137 7.23 3.97 -10.21
C LEU A 137 7.69 2.67 -9.55
N HIS A 138 6.83 2.08 -8.73
CA HIS A 138 7.09 0.84 -8.02
C HIS A 138 5.80 0.13 -7.62
N VAL A 139 5.87 -1.14 -7.33
CA VAL A 139 4.84 -1.87 -6.60
C VAL A 139 5.26 -1.99 -5.14
N ASP A 140 4.30 -2.03 -4.22
CA ASP A 140 4.61 -2.16 -2.80
C ASP A 140 5.08 -3.55 -2.41
N ALA A 141 6.00 -3.60 -1.47
CA ALA A 141 6.46 -4.80 -0.78
C ALA A 141 6.49 -4.56 0.74
N SER A 142 6.48 -5.61 1.53
CA SER A 142 6.48 -5.53 3.00
C SER A 142 7.73 -6.16 3.60
N PRO A 143 8.80 -5.38 3.85
CA PRO A 143 10.09 -5.92 4.32
C PRO A 143 10.05 -6.55 5.72
N THR A 144 9.19 -6.05 6.60
CA THR A 144 9.13 -6.45 8.01
C THR A 144 7.95 -7.36 8.33
N ARG A 145 7.00 -7.48 7.43
CA ARG A 145 5.74 -8.22 7.62
C ARG A 145 5.42 -9.01 6.35
N PRO A 146 6.06 -10.18 6.15
CA PRO A 146 5.83 -11.02 4.98
C PRO A 146 4.34 -11.24 4.73
N THR A 147 3.92 -11.09 3.49
CA THR A 147 2.50 -11.26 3.12
C THR A 147 2.16 -12.69 2.76
N ARG A 148 3.17 -13.48 2.37
CA ARG A 148 3.02 -14.87 1.92
C ARG A 148 1.96 -15.05 0.84
N GLY A 149 1.79 -14.02 -0.01
CA GLY A 149 0.82 -14.03 -1.09
C GLY A 149 -0.50 -13.31 -0.79
N ASP A 150 -0.74 -12.84 0.43
CA ASP A 150 -1.83 -11.91 0.71
C ASP A 150 -1.58 -10.58 -0.02
N ARG A 151 -2.66 -9.96 -0.50
CA ARG A 151 -2.63 -8.70 -1.25
C ARG A 151 -2.48 -7.51 -0.30
N ILE A 152 -1.81 -6.46 -0.76
CA ILE A 152 -1.68 -5.19 -0.03
C ILE A 152 -2.71 -4.19 -0.58
N LEU A 153 -3.86 -4.12 0.08
CA LEU A 153 -4.88 -3.12 -0.21
C LEU A 153 -4.64 -1.89 0.64
N ARG A 154 -4.62 -0.72 0.00
CA ARG A 154 -4.51 0.57 0.69
C ARG A 154 -5.69 1.48 0.37
N PHE A 155 -6.25 2.05 1.41
CA PHE A 155 -7.25 3.11 1.34
C PHE A 155 -6.60 4.42 1.78
N PHE A 156 -6.60 5.39 0.91
CA PHE A 156 -6.00 6.71 1.12
C PHE A 156 -7.07 7.77 1.27
N THR A 157 -6.76 8.81 2.04
CA THR A 157 -7.60 10.00 2.22
C THR A 157 -6.72 11.24 2.15
N ASN A 158 -7.05 12.17 1.26
CA ASN A 158 -6.38 13.45 1.17
C ASN A 158 -6.99 14.42 2.18
N VAL A 159 -6.33 14.63 3.31
CA VAL A 159 -6.77 15.58 4.36
C VAL A 159 -6.19 16.98 4.17
N ASN A 160 -5.38 17.21 3.13
CA ASN A 160 -4.95 18.56 2.76
C ASN A 160 -6.16 19.41 2.42
N PRO A 161 -6.29 20.66 2.93
CA PRO A 161 -7.42 21.53 2.62
C PRO A 161 -7.37 22.17 1.23
N GLU A 162 -6.18 22.30 0.64
CA GLU A 162 -5.94 23.16 -0.52
C GLU A 162 -5.42 22.41 -1.74
N ASN A 163 -4.51 21.44 -1.51
CA ASN A 163 -3.74 20.85 -2.59
C ASN A 163 -4.13 19.40 -2.88
N PRO A 164 -4.20 19.00 -4.15
CA PRO A 164 -4.42 17.60 -4.52
C PRO A 164 -3.21 16.75 -4.16
N ARG A 165 -3.46 15.47 -3.98
CA ARG A 165 -2.42 14.43 -3.97
C ARG A 165 -2.19 13.97 -5.40
N HIS A 166 -0.99 14.18 -5.94
CA HIS A 166 -0.65 13.89 -7.32
C HIS A 166 0.10 12.56 -7.42
N TRP A 167 -0.48 11.63 -8.16
CA TRP A 167 0.05 10.30 -8.41
C TRP A 167 0.36 10.09 -9.88
N LYS A 168 1.35 9.25 -10.14
CA LYS A 168 1.61 8.63 -11.43
C LYS A 168 1.41 7.13 -11.28
N THR A 169 0.70 6.48 -12.21
CA THR A 169 0.51 5.03 -12.21
C THR A 169 0.93 4.44 -13.53
N GLY A 170 1.68 3.34 -13.49
CA GLY A 170 2.02 2.59 -14.68
C GLY A 170 0.78 1.97 -15.31
N SER A 171 0.65 2.06 -16.63
CA SER A 171 -0.49 1.52 -17.39
C SER A 171 -0.35 0.03 -17.66
N GLU A 172 0.83 -0.56 -17.43
CA GLU A 172 1.09 -2.00 -17.56
C GLU A 172 0.49 -2.76 -16.38
N VAL A 173 -0.34 -3.77 -16.66
CA VAL A 173 -0.88 -4.65 -15.61
C VAL A 173 0.20 -5.57 -15.05
N PHE A 174 0.07 -5.97 -13.77
CA PHE A 174 1.08 -6.75 -13.08
C PHE A 174 1.52 -8.03 -13.83
N PRO A 175 0.64 -8.84 -14.44
CA PRO A 175 1.07 -10.01 -15.21
C PRO A 175 2.06 -9.68 -16.33
N ALA A 176 1.80 -8.65 -17.12
CA ALA A 176 2.69 -8.21 -18.20
C ALA A 176 4.02 -7.69 -17.66
N LEU A 177 3.97 -6.88 -16.58
CA LEU A 177 5.15 -6.35 -15.91
C LEU A 177 6.02 -7.47 -15.32
N ALA A 178 5.39 -8.47 -14.69
CA ALA A 178 6.08 -9.63 -14.13
C ALA A 178 6.70 -10.51 -15.24
N GLU A 179 5.97 -10.78 -16.31
CA GLU A 179 6.47 -11.54 -17.44
C GLU A 179 7.68 -10.87 -18.08
N ARG A 180 7.62 -9.55 -18.27
CA ARG A 180 8.71 -8.75 -18.83
C ARG A 180 9.98 -8.79 -18.00
N PHE A 181 9.89 -8.74 -16.68
CA PHE A 181 11.05 -8.55 -15.81
C PHE A 181 11.42 -9.77 -14.95
N ALA A 182 10.47 -10.62 -14.55
CA ALA A 182 10.72 -11.68 -13.58
C ALA A 182 11.82 -12.67 -14.02
N ARG A 183 11.82 -13.05 -15.29
CA ARG A 183 12.82 -13.97 -15.85
C ARG A 183 14.02 -13.23 -16.43
N ALA A 184 13.79 -12.21 -17.25
CA ALA A 184 14.84 -11.48 -17.96
C ALA A 184 15.87 -10.86 -17.02
N SER A 185 15.45 -10.33 -15.87
CA SER A 185 16.33 -9.75 -14.85
C SER A 185 16.92 -10.78 -13.86
N GLY A 186 16.56 -12.06 -13.97
CA GLY A 186 16.99 -13.11 -13.04
C GLY A 186 16.41 -12.98 -11.61
N LEU A 187 15.46 -12.09 -11.39
CA LEU A 187 14.89 -11.81 -10.06
C LEU A 187 14.17 -13.01 -9.48
N LEU A 188 13.44 -13.79 -10.31
CA LEU A 188 12.73 -14.97 -9.85
C LEU A 188 13.72 -16.03 -9.32
N ALA A 189 14.76 -16.35 -10.11
CA ALA A 189 15.79 -17.30 -9.69
C ALA A 189 16.55 -16.83 -8.44
N LYS A 190 16.81 -15.52 -8.30
CA LYS A 190 17.43 -14.94 -7.10
C LYS A 190 16.52 -15.07 -5.87
N ALA A 191 15.23 -14.82 -6.03
CA ALA A 191 14.25 -14.95 -4.96
C ALA A 191 14.11 -16.39 -4.48
N GLU A 192 14.14 -17.35 -5.38
CA GLU A 192 14.06 -18.80 -5.08
C GLU A 192 15.27 -19.31 -4.32
N ARG A 193 16.47 -19.01 -4.79
CA ARG A 193 17.71 -19.45 -4.13
C ARG A 193 17.80 -18.92 -2.69
N GLY A 194 17.37 -17.68 -2.45
CA GLY A 194 17.55 -17.00 -1.18
C GLY A 194 19.04 -16.86 -0.82
N GLY A 195 19.40 -15.85 -0.05
CA GLY A 195 20.75 -15.68 0.46
C GLY A 195 20.95 -16.35 1.82
N LEU A 196 22.20 -16.35 2.33
CA LEU A 196 22.55 -16.87 3.65
C LEU A 196 21.70 -16.28 4.77
N VAL A 197 21.42 -14.95 4.72
CA VAL A 197 20.56 -14.27 5.70
C VAL A 197 19.13 -14.82 5.68
N SER A 198 18.60 -15.14 4.50
CA SER A 198 17.26 -15.72 4.34
C SER A 198 17.22 -17.15 4.94
N ARG A 199 18.28 -17.92 4.77
CA ARG A 199 18.41 -19.26 5.35
C ARG A 199 18.52 -19.17 6.89
N ALA A 200 19.37 -18.29 7.40
CA ALA A 200 19.53 -18.05 8.83
C ALA A 200 18.20 -17.60 9.48
N ARG A 201 17.44 -16.70 8.84
CA ARG A 201 16.12 -16.29 9.32
C ARG A 201 15.10 -17.43 9.36
N ARG A 202 15.11 -18.33 8.37
CA ARG A 202 14.23 -19.51 8.40
C ARG A 202 14.58 -20.44 9.57
N TRP A 203 15.86 -20.67 9.81
CA TRP A 203 16.32 -21.45 10.95
C TRP A 203 15.92 -20.79 12.28
N GLY A 204 16.15 -19.47 12.40
CA GLY A 204 15.73 -18.72 13.58
C GLY A 204 14.22 -18.79 13.83
N ALA A 205 13.40 -18.65 12.79
CA ALA A 205 11.94 -18.76 12.90
C ALA A 205 11.52 -20.21 13.30
N ALA A 206 12.16 -21.23 12.76
CA ALA A 206 11.93 -22.63 13.14
C ALA A 206 12.27 -22.92 14.61
N LEU A 207 13.22 -22.15 15.17
CA LEU A 207 13.60 -22.19 16.58
C LEU A 207 12.78 -21.24 17.47
N GLY A 208 11.69 -20.66 16.93
CA GLY A 208 10.79 -19.77 17.69
C GLY A 208 11.31 -18.34 17.90
N LEU A 209 12.42 -17.94 17.26
CA LEU A 209 12.91 -16.57 17.34
C LEU A 209 11.95 -15.62 16.59
N PRO A 210 11.73 -14.37 17.06
CA PRO A 210 10.83 -13.42 16.45
C PRO A 210 11.43 -12.77 15.18
N VAL A 211 11.87 -13.59 14.22
CA VAL A 211 12.43 -13.16 12.95
C VAL A 211 11.47 -13.43 11.81
N ALA A 212 11.25 -12.42 10.95
CA ALA A 212 10.38 -12.55 9.79
C ALA A 212 11.04 -13.46 8.74
N ALA A 213 10.51 -14.69 8.60
CA ALA A 213 10.90 -15.60 7.53
C ALA A 213 10.13 -15.24 6.24
N HIS A 214 10.85 -14.82 5.21
CA HIS A 214 10.27 -14.51 3.90
C HIS A 214 10.18 -15.76 3.04
N SER A 215 9.01 -15.98 2.42
CA SER A 215 8.83 -16.98 1.36
C SER A 215 9.60 -16.58 0.09
N ALA A 216 9.63 -17.43 -0.93
CA ALA A 216 10.20 -17.07 -2.23
C ALA A 216 9.42 -15.91 -2.87
N TYR A 217 8.10 -15.91 -2.71
CA TYR A 217 7.23 -14.80 -3.11
C TYR A 217 7.63 -13.48 -2.42
N ASP A 218 7.72 -13.47 -1.08
CA ASP A 218 8.07 -12.24 -0.35
C ASP A 218 9.43 -11.69 -0.77
N ARG A 219 10.41 -12.57 -1.01
CA ARG A 219 11.73 -12.14 -1.51
C ARG A 219 11.65 -11.57 -2.91
N PHE A 220 10.82 -12.18 -3.79
CA PHE A 220 10.64 -11.66 -5.14
C PHE A 220 10.05 -10.25 -5.13
N VAL A 221 8.96 -10.02 -4.40
CA VAL A 221 8.31 -8.70 -4.39
C VAL A 221 9.21 -7.61 -3.81
N LEU A 222 10.07 -7.95 -2.84
CA LEU A 222 11.08 -7.02 -2.33
C LEU A 222 12.13 -6.67 -3.39
N LEU A 223 12.68 -7.68 -4.06
CA LEU A 223 13.65 -7.49 -5.14
C LEU A 223 13.04 -6.72 -6.31
N PHE A 224 11.78 -7.00 -6.62
CA PHE A 224 11.07 -6.37 -7.72
C PHE A 224 10.75 -4.90 -7.42
N HIS A 225 10.33 -4.58 -6.20
CA HIS A 225 10.17 -3.21 -5.71
C HIS A 225 11.45 -2.39 -5.92
N ASP A 226 12.59 -2.93 -5.46
CA ASP A 226 13.88 -2.24 -5.57
C ASP A 226 14.34 -2.13 -7.03
N PHE A 227 14.13 -3.18 -7.81
CA PHE A 227 14.45 -3.20 -9.24
C PHE A 227 13.69 -2.11 -9.99
N LEU A 228 12.36 -2.08 -9.87
CA LEU A 228 11.55 -1.07 -10.57
C LEU A 228 11.96 0.35 -10.20
N LYS A 229 12.26 0.60 -8.93
CA LYS A 229 12.74 1.92 -8.47
C LYS A 229 14.11 2.29 -9.02
N SER A 230 14.98 1.31 -9.25
CA SER A 230 16.38 1.53 -9.66
C SER A 230 16.57 1.53 -11.17
N ASP A 231 15.65 0.90 -11.92
CA ASP A 231 15.77 0.79 -13.38
C ASP A 231 15.33 2.09 -14.06
N ASP A 232 16.32 2.88 -14.49
CA ASP A 232 16.08 4.15 -15.16
C ASP A 232 15.43 3.98 -16.54
N GLY A 233 15.64 2.84 -17.20
CA GLY A 233 14.97 2.49 -18.45
C GLY A 233 13.46 2.40 -18.22
N TYR A 234 13.04 1.62 -17.24
CA TYR A 234 11.64 1.50 -16.82
C TYR A 234 11.06 2.86 -16.43
N GLN A 235 11.74 3.62 -15.60
CA GLN A 235 11.26 4.93 -15.13
C GLN A 235 11.01 5.93 -16.25
N ARG A 236 11.82 5.90 -17.32
CA ARG A 236 11.68 6.80 -18.48
C ARG A 236 10.66 6.33 -19.50
N SER A 237 10.55 5.02 -19.72
CA SER A 237 9.80 4.45 -20.84
C SER A 237 8.49 3.80 -20.46
N ALA A 238 8.22 3.58 -19.17
CA ALA A 238 6.96 2.96 -18.74
C ALA A 238 5.77 3.83 -19.13
N PRO A 239 4.80 3.29 -19.90
CA PRO A 239 3.56 4.00 -20.16
C PRO A 239 2.84 4.23 -18.81
N ALA A 240 2.41 5.46 -18.58
CA ALA A 240 1.86 5.83 -17.29
C ALA A 240 0.84 6.98 -17.42
N ASP A 241 -0.13 6.98 -16.51
CA ASP A 241 -1.15 7.99 -16.39
C ASP A 241 -0.96 8.77 -15.09
N GLU A 242 -1.35 10.04 -15.09
CA GLU A 242 -1.28 10.89 -13.90
C GLU A 242 -2.68 11.19 -13.36
N PHE A 243 -2.82 11.08 -12.03
CA PHE A 243 -4.07 11.30 -11.34
C PHE A 243 -3.90 12.33 -10.23
N ARG A 244 -4.89 13.21 -10.10
CA ARG A 244 -4.95 14.23 -9.05
C ARG A 244 -6.14 13.93 -8.15
N PHE A 245 -5.87 13.50 -6.92
CA PHE A 245 -6.88 13.27 -5.90
C PHE A 245 -7.11 14.56 -5.13
N PRO A 246 -8.26 15.24 -5.33
CA PRO A 246 -8.52 16.56 -4.77
C PRO A 246 -8.58 16.55 -3.23
N PRO A 247 -8.51 17.75 -2.60
CA PRO A 247 -8.82 17.87 -1.18
C PRO A 247 -10.17 17.26 -0.83
N GLY A 248 -10.20 16.49 0.26
CA GLY A 248 -11.45 15.86 0.70
C GLY A 248 -11.83 14.57 -0.05
N SER A 249 -11.00 14.09 -0.98
CA SER A 249 -11.22 12.81 -1.65
C SER A 249 -10.53 11.66 -0.96
N SER A 250 -10.97 10.44 -1.30
CA SER A 250 -10.31 9.18 -0.93
C SER A 250 -10.14 8.30 -2.15
N TRP A 251 -9.19 7.37 -2.10
CA TRP A 251 -9.01 6.36 -3.15
C TRP A 251 -8.48 5.07 -2.57
N MET A 252 -8.74 3.98 -3.26
CA MET A 252 -8.35 2.65 -2.84
C MET A 252 -7.74 1.87 -4.00
N VAL A 253 -6.66 1.15 -3.73
CA VAL A 253 -5.92 0.41 -4.76
C VAL A 253 -5.11 -0.72 -4.14
N TYR A 254 -4.92 -1.79 -4.90
CA TYR A 254 -3.90 -2.80 -4.61
C TYR A 254 -2.51 -2.30 -5.02
N THR A 255 -1.76 -1.79 -4.06
CA THR A 255 -0.43 -1.22 -4.30
C THR A 255 0.65 -2.25 -4.57
N ASP A 256 0.38 -3.53 -4.34
CA ASP A 256 1.24 -4.66 -4.70
C ASP A 256 1.17 -5.06 -6.19
N THR A 257 0.21 -4.54 -6.94
CA THR A 257 0.03 -4.81 -8.38
C THR A 257 0.06 -3.57 -9.26
N VAL A 258 -0.51 -2.47 -8.78
CA VAL A 258 -0.52 -1.22 -9.53
C VAL A 258 0.79 -0.50 -9.29
N SER A 259 1.65 -0.48 -10.31
CA SER A 259 2.88 0.33 -10.25
C SER A 259 2.50 1.80 -10.11
N HIS A 260 3.01 2.44 -9.07
CA HIS A 260 2.62 3.80 -8.72
C HIS A 260 3.79 4.63 -8.20
N ALA A 261 3.65 5.94 -8.32
CA ALA A 261 4.55 6.93 -7.77
C ALA A 261 3.76 8.11 -7.22
N VAL A 262 4.28 8.76 -6.20
CA VAL A 262 3.70 9.98 -5.63
C VAL A 262 4.53 11.16 -6.10
N LEU A 263 4.00 11.95 -7.01
CA LEU A 263 4.71 13.08 -7.59
C LEU A 263 4.73 14.29 -6.63
N SER A 264 3.59 14.57 -5.97
CA SER A 264 3.49 15.67 -5.01
C SER A 264 2.29 15.52 -4.08
N GLY A 265 2.23 16.40 -3.09
CA GLY A 265 1.12 16.53 -2.15
C GLY A 265 1.50 16.06 -0.74
N ARG A 266 0.99 16.78 0.25
CA ARG A 266 1.20 16.55 1.69
C ARG A 266 -0.11 16.11 2.33
N PHE A 267 -0.04 15.65 3.57
CA PHE A 267 -1.19 15.41 4.44
C PHE A 267 -2.18 14.37 3.89
N ALA A 268 -1.68 13.20 3.56
CA ALA A 268 -2.53 12.05 3.29
C ALA A 268 -2.51 11.07 4.46
N ILE A 269 -3.66 10.51 4.79
CA ILE A 269 -3.76 9.35 5.70
C ILE A 269 -4.03 8.12 4.86
N GLU A 270 -3.50 6.99 5.27
CA GLU A 270 -3.79 5.69 4.65
C GLU A 270 -4.12 4.63 5.69
N GLN A 271 -4.98 3.69 5.33
CA GLN A 271 -5.18 2.44 6.02
C GLN A 271 -4.74 1.30 5.11
N THR A 272 -3.86 0.43 5.60
CA THR A 272 -3.46 -0.80 4.92
C THR A 272 -4.26 -1.98 5.48
N VAL A 273 -4.72 -2.85 4.59
CA VAL A 273 -5.34 -4.14 4.91
C VAL A 273 -4.67 -5.20 4.04
N ARG A 274 -4.37 -6.35 4.62
CA ARG A 274 -3.92 -7.51 3.86
C ARG A 274 -5.11 -8.41 3.56
N ILE A 275 -5.33 -8.70 2.28
CA ILE A 275 -6.48 -9.47 1.80
C ILE A 275 -6.00 -10.86 1.42
N ALA A 276 -6.56 -11.87 2.08
CA ALA A 276 -6.24 -13.26 1.78
C ALA A 276 -6.67 -13.64 0.35
N ARG A 277 -5.83 -14.39 -0.37
CA ARG A 277 -6.09 -14.84 -1.75
C ARG A 277 -7.49 -15.46 -1.91
N ARG A 278 -7.95 -16.27 -0.94
CA ARG A 278 -9.28 -16.92 -0.96
C ARG A 278 -10.46 -15.95 -0.95
N SER A 279 -10.25 -14.69 -0.53
CA SER A 279 -11.29 -13.65 -0.48
C SER A 279 -11.41 -12.84 -1.76
N LEU A 280 -10.50 -13.02 -2.70
CA LEU A 280 -10.52 -12.30 -3.98
C LEU A 280 -11.64 -12.83 -4.87
N ALA A 281 -12.22 -11.94 -5.67
CA ALA A 281 -13.15 -12.33 -6.75
C ALA A 281 -12.39 -12.90 -7.96
N VAL A 282 -11.14 -12.47 -8.16
CA VAL A 282 -10.27 -12.90 -9.27
C VAL A 282 -8.91 -13.35 -8.72
N PRO A 283 -8.81 -14.49 -8.02
CA PRO A 283 -7.59 -14.94 -7.33
C PRO A 283 -6.41 -15.21 -8.25
N ASP A 284 -6.66 -15.52 -9.53
CA ASP A 284 -5.61 -15.79 -10.53
C ASP A 284 -4.86 -14.54 -10.98
N ARG A 285 -5.41 -13.35 -10.71
CA ARG A 285 -4.72 -12.07 -10.93
C ARG A 285 -3.86 -11.62 -9.74
N ALA A 286 -3.91 -12.34 -8.62
CA ALA A 286 -3.04 -12.05 -7.49
C ALA A 286 -1.56 -12.22 -7.90
N PRO A 287 -0.64 -11.35 -7.43
CA PRO A 287 0.79 -11.43 -7.76
C PRO A 287 1.38 -12.82 -7.53
N ILE A 288 1.01 -13.46 -6.43
CA ILE A 288 1.49 -14.82 -6.14
C ILE A 288 1.04 -15.83 -7.21
N ALA A 289 -0.22 -15.79 -7.66
CA ALA A 289 -0.71 -16.70 -8.69
C ALA A 289 0.02 -16.52 -10.03
N VAL A 290 0.25 -15.28 -10.42
CA VAL A 290 1.01 -14.92 -11.62
C VAL A 290 2.45 -15.44 -11.52
N LEU A 291 3.11 -15.22 -10.40
CA LEU A 291 4.51 -15.63 -10.20
C LEU A 291 4.66 -17.15 -10.07
N GLU A 292 3.72 -17.84 -9.41
CA GLU A 292 3.68 -19.30 -9.35
C GLU A 292 3.52 -19.94 -10.74
N LYS A 293 2.66 -19.34 -11.60
CA LYS A 293 2.52 -19.75 -12.99
C LYS A 293 3.83 -19.56 -13.78
N LEU A 294 4.52 -18.43 -13.59
CA LEU A 294 5.81 -18.16 -14.22
C LEU A 294 6.92 -19.10 -13.70
N ALA A 295 6.91 -19.44 -12.41
CA ALA A 295 7.87 -20.32 -11.78
C ALA A 295 7.61 -21.81 -12.05
N GLY A 296 6.36 -22.18 -12.39
CA GLY A 296 5.92 -23.57 -12.53
C GLY A 296 5.79 -24.32 -11.19
N ARG A 297 5.74 -23.59 -10.05
CA ARG A 297 5.66 -24.16 -8.70
C ARG A 297 5.17 -23.17 -7.66
N ALA A 298 4.78 -23.64 -6.48
CA ALA A 298 4.42 -22.79 -5.34
C ALA A 298 5.62 -21.94 -4.85
N LEU A 299 5.33 -20.70 -4.41
CA LEU A 299 6.32 -19.72 -3.94
C LEU A 299 6.10 -19.26 -2.50
N ALA A 300 4.98 -19.62 -1.85
CA ALA A 300 4.67 -19.27 -0.47
C ALA A 300 4.49 -20.50 0.41
#